data_d0638cf54fb8ffb441d983527791f71b
#
_entry.id   d0638cf54fb8ffb441d983527791f71b
#
_cell.length_a   1.000
_cell.length_b   1.000
_cell.length_c   1.000
_cell.angle_alpha   90.00
_cell.angle_beta   90.00
_cell.angle_gamma   90.00
#
_symmetry.space_group_name_H-M   'P 1'
#
loop_
_entity.id
_entity.type
_entity.pdbx_description
1 polymer ?
#
loop_
_entity_poly.entity_id
_entity_poly.type
_entity_poly.pdbx_seq_one_letter_code
_entity_poly.pdbx_strand_id
1 'polypeptide(L)'
;MVKLFISFATEEFVTPAHSEILIKIASILSDRCITGSFHLTGEFARYLRDNQRCDIIEVLRQHEIGYHSNTHGAYPFIGSICENNTWDSTVEKLMRTEAKGLLDIENIFGRRPTYYVTEFTKAPQLIYALRCLGIDLLGFSGLPESAEVPFCWYTGSLCYTGPMMGIESPPHTGRLQNMKDKFDLLYQQEKAKSPNGVIKLFNHPYKFAYNNTVASWVSKNKIYQSYNIHTPWIVPQESLYPEKITASLFSEFEDLLDYILDKDDTEFLSTSDIALPYSNKPPRFIPCEIFSELLQQIDDNIIWLKVGATIFSPCEIFALMTYALKFHSIYHTLPDSLPLRDPLGPVLESRALNEAVDVSIDVIMGNIADIDRELEFSQQSPCEMEFSDIKIPLASAYLAFAKMLQHPIAKSGDLTFQPTGPLPEITSDDYFATQLWTKESYPAGCSRQQNCDRR
;
A
#
# COMPACT_ATOMS: atom_id res chain seq x y z
N MET A 1 12.52 23.06 -8.42
CA MET A 1 11.18 22.77 -8.99
C MET A 1 10.54 21.71 -8.14
N VAL A 2 9.28 21.91 -7.73
CA VAL A 2 8.47 20.93 -6.99
C VAL A 2 7.53 20.24 -7.99
N LYS A 3 7.58 18.92 -8.06
CA LYS A 3 6.73 18.13 -8.93
C LYS A 3 5.43 17.80 -8.23
N LEU A 4 4.35 17.78 -8.99
CA LEU A 4 3.01 17.52 -8.47
C LEU A 4 2.33 16.44 -9.30
N PHE A 5 1.54 15.62 -8.67
CA PHE A 5 0.56 14.79 -9.34
C PHE A 5 -0.76 14.80 -8.60
N ILE A 6 -1.83 14.68 -9.34
CA ILE A 6 -3.18 14.65 -8.78
C ILE A 6 -3.82 13.29 -9.02
N SER A 7 -4.34 12.70 -7.96
CA SER A 7 -4.82 11.33 -7.90
C SER A 7 -6.26 11.30 -7.43
N PHE A 8 -7.11 10.55 -8.13
CA PHE A 8 -8.54 10.40 -7.83
C PHE A 8 -8.87 8.92 -7.59
N ALA A 9 -9.35 8.60 -6.38
CA ALA A 9 -9.92 7.29 -6.12
C ALA A 9 -11.33 7.24 -6.69
N THR A 10 -11.53 6.41 -7.73
CA THR A 10 -12.74 6.43 -8.56
C THR A 10 -13.44 5.08 -8.49
N GLU A 11 -13.99 4.79 -7.31
CA GLU A 11 -14.68 3.54 -6.97
C GLU A 11 -16.19 3.65 -6.99
N GLU A 12 -16.73 4.86 -6.83
CA GLU A 12 -18.15 5.09 -6.64
C GLU A 12 -18.85 5.24 -8.00
N PHE A 13 -19.97 4.53 -8.22
CA PHE A 13 -20.77 4.58 -9.46
C PHE A 13 -22.27 4.48 -9.22
N VAL A 14 -22.67 4.51 -7.95
CA VAL A 14 -24.04 4.26 -7.54
C VAL A 14 -24.97 5.43 -7.84
N THR A 15 -24.39 6.63 -7.94
CA THR A 15 -25.17 7.84 -8.12
C THR A 15 -24.99 8.44 -9.50
N PRO A 16 -26.06 8.83 -10.20
CA PRO A 16 -25.97 9.47 -11.52
C PRO A 16 -25.10 10.74 -11.53
N ALA A 17 -25.12 11.49 -10.43
CA ALA A 17 -24.32 12.72 -10.30
C ALA A 17 -22.80 12.47 -10.40
N HIS A 18 -22.32 11.30 -10.01
CA HIS A 18 -20.89 10.96 -10.06
C HIS A 18 -20.33 11.01 -11.48
N SER A 19 -21.10 10.58 -12.45
CA SER A 19 -20.72 10.60 -13.85
C SER A 19 -20.42 12.00 -14.37
N GLU A 20 -21.28 12.96 -14.06
CA GLU A 20 -21.11 14.37 -14.47
C GLU A 20 -19.94 15.03 -13.73
N ILE A 21 -19.70 14.63 -12.49
CA ILE A 21 -18.55 15.09 -11.71
C ILE A 21 -17.24 14.69 -12.38
N LEU A 22 -17.11 13.44 -12.84
CA LEU A 22 -15.90 12.95 -13.51
C LEU A 22 -15.61 13.73 -14.80
N ILE A 23 -16.63 13.96 -15.63
CA ILE A 23 -16.49 14.76 -16.85
C ILE A 23 -15.99 16.16 -16.49
N LYS A 24 -16.58 16.79 -15.49
CA LYS A 24 -16.22 18.14 -15.08
C LYS A 24 -14.79 18.22 -14.51
N ILE A 25 -14.40 17.29 -13.65
CA ILE A 25 -13.02 17.22 -13.13
C ILE A 25 -12.03 17.08 -14.27
N ALA A 26 -12.26 16.11 -15.17
CA ALA A 26 -11.37 15.87 -16.29
C ALA A 26 -11.25 17.07 -17.23
N SER A 27 -12.37 17.77 -17.52
CA SER A 27 -12.35 19.02 -18.29
C SER A 27 -11.52 20.11 -17.61
N ILE A 28 -11.72 20.35 -16.31
CA ILE A 28 -10.97 21.35 -15.55
C ILE A 28 -9.46 21.09 -15.61
N LEU A 29 -9.05 19.82 -15.51
CA LEU A 29 -7.65 19.42 -15.62
C LEU A 29 -7.12 19.62 -17.04
N SER A 30 -7.87 19.18 -18.05
CA SER A 30 -7.49 19.31 -19.47
C SER A 30 -7.33 20.76 -19.90
N ASP A 31 -8.24 21.65 -19.46
CA ASP A 31 -8.19 23.10 -19.75
C ASP A 31 -6.91 23.75 -19.20
N ARG A 32 -6.27 23.13 -18.20
CA ARG A 32 -5.01 23.56 -17.57
C ARG A 32 -3.80 22.72 -17.99
N CYS A 33 -3.95 21.87 -18.99
CA CYS A 33 -2.90 20.94 -19.44
C CYS A 33 -2.36 20.03 -18.32
N ILE A 34 -3.20 19.69 -17.32
CA ILE A 34 -2.85 18.80 -16.22
C ILE A 34 -3.31 17.38 -16.56
N THR A 35 -2.39 16.41 -16.51
CA THR A 35 -2.74 14.99 -16.57
C THR A 35 -3.05 14.47 -15.17
N GLY A 36 -4.34 14.21 -14.88
CA GLY A 36 -4.76 13.57 -13.64
C GLY A 36 -4.61 12.05 -13.70
N SER A 37 -4.47 11.40 -12.55
CA SER A 37 -4.44 9.93 -12.42
C SER A 37 -5.75 9.45 -11.80
N PHE A 38 -6.59 8.76 -12.60
CA PHE A 38 -7.87 8.22 -12.16
C PHE A 38 -7.73 6.73 -11.85
N HIS A 39 -7.84 6.39 -10.57
CA HIS A 39 -7.73 5.01 -10.09
C HIS A 39 -9.11 4.35 -10.11
N LEU A 40 -9.32 3.48 -11.08
CA LEU A 40 -10.61 2.84 -11.34
C LEU A 40 -10.69 1.47 -10.69
N THR A 41 -11.88 1.14 -10.19
CA THR A 41 -12.20 -0.26 -9.90
C THR A 41 -12.59 -0.99 -11.18
N GLY A 42 -12.31 -2.30 -11.23
CA GLY A 42 -12.80 -3.12 -12.35
C GLY A 42 -14.32 -3.07 -12.49
N GLU A 43 -15.01 -2.97 -11.37
CA GLU A 43 -16.46 -2.85 -11.26
C GLU A 43 -16.99 -1.55 -11.86
N PHE A 44 -16.35 -0.43 -11.57
CA PHE A 44 -16.73 0.84 -12.18
C PHE A 44 -16.48 0.86 -13.68
N ALA A 45 -15.38 0.30 -14.15
CA ALA A 45 -15.10 0.17 -15.57
C ALA A 45 -16.18 -0.66 -16.29
N ARG A 46 -16.61 -1.79 -15.71
CA ARG A 46 -17.73 -2.58 -16.24
C ARG A 46 -19.04 -1.81 -16.25
N TYR A 47 -19.33 -1.07 -15.17
CA TYR A 47 -20.51 -0.20 -15.11
C TYR A 47 -20.54 0.81 -16.27
N LEU A 48 -19.42 1.47 -16.57
CA LEU A 48 -19.33 2.42 -17.69
C LEU A 48 -19.61 1.74 -19.04
N ARG A 49 -19.01 0.57 -19.27
CA ARG A 49 -19.25 -0.21 -20.49
C ARG A 49 -20.70 -0.64 -20.62
N ASP A 50 -21.26 -1.24 -19.58
CA ASP A 50 -22.59 -1.87 -19.60
C ASP A 50 -23.72 -0.80 -19.69
N ASN A 51 -23.46 0.41 -19.21
CA ASN A 51 -24.34 1.56 -19.33
C ASN A 51 -23.98 2.48 -20.53
N GLN A 52 -23.09 2.05 -21.42
CA GLN A 52 -22.71 2.76 -22.63
C GLN A 52 -22.22 4.21 -22.38
N ARG A 53 -21.56 4.45 -21.24
CA ARG A 53 -21.01 5.75 -20.87
C ARG A 53 -19.71 6.05 -21.62
N CYS A 54 -19.78 6.03 -22.96
CA CYS A 54 -18.65 6.34 -23.83
C CYS A 54 -18.10 7.75 -23.59
N ASP A 55 -18.96 8.69 -23.23
CA ASP A 55 -18.62 10.05 -22.87
C ASP A 55 -17.57 10.13 -21.74
N ILE A 56 -17.78 9.37 -20.67
CA ILE A 56 -16.85 9.29 -19.53
C ILE A 56 -15.57 8.57 -19.93
N ILE A 57 -15.71 7.43 -20.64
CA ILE A 57 -14.55 6.64 -21.07
C ILE A 57 -13.61 7.49 -21.93
N GLU A 58 -14.15 8.24 -22.89
CA GLU A 58 -13.35 9.10 -23.79
C GLU A 58 -12.64 10.24 -23.04
N VAL A 59 -13.33 10.87 -22.09
CA VAL A 59 -12.75 11.94 -21.29
C VAL A 59 -11.63 11.42 -20.39
N LEU A 60 -11.87 10.29 -19.69
CA LEU A 60 -10.86 9.71 -18.81
C LEU A 60 -9.64 9.14 -19.57
N ARG A 61 -9.80 8.71 -20.83
CA ARG A 61 -8.70 8.26 -21.68
C ARG A 61 -7.64 9.33 -21.94
N GLN A 62 -7.97 10.60 -21.79
CA GLN A 62 -7.03 11.71 -21.93
C GLN A 62 -6.11 11.86 -20.72
N HIS A 63 -6.40 11.16 -19.63
CA HIS A 63 -5.67 11.17 -18.37
C HIS A 63 -5.03 9.82 -18.09
N GLU A 64 -4.24 9.71 -17.05
CA GLU A 64 -3.67 8.43 -16.60
C GLU A 64 -4.74 7.56 -15.93
N ILE A 65 -4.78 6.29 -16.30
CA ILE A 65 -5.66 5.30 -15.68
C ILE A 65 -4.85 4.44 -14.72
N GLY A 66 -5.17 4.55 -13.44
CA GLY A 66 -4.65 3.70 -12.38
C GLY A 66 -5.65 2.60 -11.98
N TYR A 67 -5.24 1.76 -11.05
CA TYR A 67 -6.03 0.64 -10.54
C TYR A 67 -6.39 0.82 -9.07
N HIS A 68 -7.64 0.50 -8.72
CA HIS A 68 -8.17 0.62 -7.36
C HIS A 68 -8.92 -0.64 -6.91
N SER A 69 -8.33 -1.81 -7.15
CA SER A 69 -8.90 -3.14 -7.00
C SER A 69 -10.04 -3.48 -7.98
N ASN A 70 -10.44 -4.75 -7.99
CA ASN A 70 -11.55 -5.17 -8.84
C ASN A 70 -12.91 -4.70 -8.31
N THR A 71 -13.15 -4.81 -7.01
CA THR A 71 -14.47 -4.60 -6.39
C THR A 71 -14.47 -3.62 -5.22
N HIS A 72 -13.31 -3.08 -4.86
CA HIS A 72 -13.13 -2.19 -3.69
C HIS A 72 -13.79 -2.77 -2.43
N GLY A 73 -14.72 -2.07 -1.80
CA GLY A 73 -15.42 -2.52 -0.61
C GLY A 73 -16.57 -3.51 -0.83
N ALA A 74 -16.81 -3.99 -2.07
CA ALA A 74 -17.84 -5.00 -2.33
C ALA A 74 -17.33 -6.41 -2.03
N TYR A 75 -18.16 -7.23 -1.42
CA TYR A 75 -17.81 -8.62 -1.11
C TYR A 75 -17.72 -9.51 -2.38
N PRO A 76 -16.70 -10.34 -2.54
CA PRO A 76 -15.54 -10.49 -1.67
C PRO A 76 -14.51 -9.36 -1.89
N PHE A 77 -14.28 -8.55 -0.87
CA PHE A 77 -13.23 -7.53 -0.89
C PHE A 77 -11.87 -8.14 -0.47
N ILE A 78 -10.78 -7.44 -0.75
CA ILE A 78 -9.41 -7.96 -0.54
C ILE A 78 -9.21 -8.50 0.88
N GLY A 79 -9.60 -7.73 1.91
CA GLY A 79 -9.48 -8.19 3.30
C GLY A 79 -10.23 -9.48 3.57
N SER A 80 -11.46 -9.65 3.02
CA SER A 80 -12.25 -10.88 3.19
C SER A 80 -11.62 -12.09 2.47
N ILE A 81 -10.88 -11.84 1.39
CA ILE A 81 -10.13 -12.90 0.71
C ILE A 81 -8.91 -13.32 1.53
N CYS A 82 -8.26 -12.35 2.20
CA CYS A 82 -7.09 -12.62 3.03
C CYS A 82 -7.44 -13.31 4.35
N GLU A 83 -8.65 -13.11 4.87
CA GLU A 83 -9.10 -13.72 6.10
C GLU A 83 -9.29 -15.25 5.99
N ASN A 84 -8.80 -15.99 6.99
CA ASN A 84 -9.03 -17.46 7.15
C ASN A 84 -8.66 -18.32 5.93
N ASN A 85 -7.70 -17.87 5.12
CA ASN A 85 -7.16 -18.63 4.00
C ASN A 85 -5.65 -18.87 4.19
N THR A 86 -5.15 -19.96 3.63
CA THR A 86 -3.70 -20.16 3.50
C THR A 86 -3.11 -19.15 2.53
N TRP A 87 -1.80 -18.95 2.57
CA TRP A 87 -1.07 -18.11 1.63
C TRP A 87 -1.43 -18.41 0.18
N ASP A 88 -1.26 -19.67 -0.24
CA ASP A 88 -1.49 -20.07 -1.64
C ASP A 88 -2.94 -19.87 -2.09
N SER A 89 -3.89 -20.25 -1.23
CA SER A 89 -5.32 -20.05 -1.52
C SER A 89 -5.68 -18.56 -1.62
N THR A 90 -5.09 -17.72 -0.78
CA THR A 90 -5.31 -16.27 -0.82
C THR A 90 -4.73 -15.67 -2.09
N VAL A 91 -3.46 -15.99 -2.40
CA VAL A 91 -2.79 -15.48 -3.61
C VAL A 91 -3.52 -15.92 -4.87
N GLU A 92 -3.94 -17.19 -4.97
CA GLU A 92 -4.72 -17.69 -6.12
C GLU A 92 -6.03 -16.92 -6.29
N LYS A 93 -6.77 -16.69 -5.21
CA LYS A 93 -8.03 -15.94 -5.23
C LYS A 93 -7.81 -14.49 -5.63
N LEU A 94 -6.81 -13.83 -5.03
CA LEU A 94 -6.46 -12.44 -5.35
C LEU A 94 -6.03 -12.31 -6.80
N MET A 95 -5.13 -13.17 -7.29
CA MET A 95 -4.71 -13.14 -8.68
C MET A 95 -5.89 -13.30 -9.64
N ARG A 96 -6.80 -14.23 -9.37
CA ARG A 96 -8.00 -14.42 -10.20
C ARG A 96 -8.92 -13.21 -10.18
N THR A 97 -9.15 -12.64 -9.00
CA THR A 97 -10.05 -11.50 -8.82
C THR A 97 -9.49 -10.23 -9.43
N GLU A 98 -8.23 -9.93 -9.13
CA GLU A 98 -7.58 -8.70 -9.58
C GLU A 98 -7.20 -8.75 -11.07
N ALA A 99 -6.80 -9.92 -11.60
CA ALA A 99 -6.58 -10.09 -13.05
C ALA A 99 -7.84 -9.74 -13.87
N LYS A 100 -9.02 -10.13 -13.38
CA LYS A 100 -10.28 -9.78 -14.02
C LYS A 100 -10.50 -8.27 -14.07
N GLY A 101 -10.30 -7.57 -12.95
CA GLY A 101 -10.45 -6.11 -12.90
C GLY A 101 -9.48 -5.39 -13.84
N LEU A 102 -8.22 -5.82 -13.85
CA LEU A 102 -7.19 -5.27 -14.74
C LEU A 102 -7.51 -5.47 -16.21
N LEU A 103 -7.92 -6.68 -16.60
CA LEU A 103 -8.32 -7.00 -17.97
C LEU A 103 -9.55 -6.22 -18.42
N ASP A 104 -10.55 -6.05 -17.56
CA ASP A 104 -11.74 -5.27 -17.88
C ASP A 104 -11.35 -3.79 -18.14
N ILE A 105 -10.50 -3.19 -17.28
CA ILE A 105 -10.02 -1.82 -17.48
C ILE A 105 -9.19 -1.72 -18.77
N GLU A 106 -8.26 -2.64 -19.01
CA GLU A 106 -7.44 -2.66 -20.21
C GLU A 106 -8.29 -2.73 -21.49
N ASN A 107 -9.29 -3.62 -21.52
CA ASN A 107 -10.19 -3.77 -22.65
C ASN A 107 -11.09 -2.53 -22.88
N ILE A 108 -11.54 -1.88 -21.81
CA ILE A 108 -12.45 -0.73 -21.90
C ILE A 108 -11.69 0.55 -22.23
N PHE A 109 -10.53 0.78 -21.60
CA PHE A 109 -9.76 2.01 -21.75
C PHE A 109 -8.62 1.91 -22.77
N GLY A 110 -8.31 0.72 -23.29
CA GLY A 110 -7.28 0.49 -24.30
C GLY A 110 -5.84 0.54 -23.75
N ARG A 111 -5.66 0.57 -22.43
CA ARG A 111 -4.36 0.54 -21.75
C ARG A 111 -4.45 -0.13 -20.39
N ARG A 112 -3.36 -0.81 -20.03
CA ARG A 112 -3.23 -1.47 -18.74
C ARG A 112 -2.85 -0.47 -17.67
N PRO A 113 -3.51 -0.46 -16.50
CA PRO A 113 -3.05 0.31 -15.36
C PRO A 113 -1.65 -0.13 -14.90
N THR A 114 -0.83 0.82 -14.50
CA THR A 114 0.54 0.58 -13.99
C THR A 114 0.70 0.93 -12.52
N TYR A 115 -0.24 1.69 -11.96
CA TYR A 115 -0.20 2.18 -10.60
C TYR A 115 -1.43 1.71 -9.82
N TYR A 116 -1.20 1.16 -8.64
CA TYR A 116 -2.25 0.71 -7.73
C TYR A 116 -2.33 1.61 -6.51
N VAL A 117 -3.54 2.10 -6.20
CA VAL A 117 -3.84 2.79 -4.94
C VAL A 117 -4.85 1.95 -4.18
N THR A 118 -4.55 1.67 -2.92
CA THR A 118 -5.49 1.04 -1.99
C THR A 118 -5.59 1.86 -0.72
N GLU A 119 -6.77 1.88 -0.14
CA GLU A 119 -6.96 2.48 1.17
C GLU A 119 -6.48 1.56 2.30
N PHE A 120 -6.51 0.24 2.12
CA PHE A 120 -6.68 -0.65 3.26
C PHE A 120 -5.61 -1.71 3.44
N THR A 121 -4.89 -2.11 2.40
CA THR A 121 -4.24 -3.40 2.53
C THR A 121 -2.79 -3.37 2.12
N LYS A 122 -1.92 -3.49 3.10
CA LYS A 122 -0.52 -3.88 2.92
C LYS A 122 -0.35 -5.41 3.01
N ALA A 123 -1.44 -6.16 2.71
CA ALA A 123 -1.39 -7.60 2.77
C ALA A 123 -0.26 -8.12 1.90
N PRO A 124 0.69 -8.87 2.43
CA PRO A 124 1.77 -9.44 1.63
C PRO A 124 1.25 -10.21 0.44
N GLN A 125 0.16 -10.97 0.61
CA GLN A 125 -0.48 -11.72 -0.46
C GLN A 125 -0.94 -10.83 -1.62
N LEU A 126 -1.47 -9.63 -1.29
CA LEU A 126 -1.90 -8.66 -2.30
C LEU A 126 -0.70 -8.08 -3.05
N ILE A 127 0.35 -7.66 -2.33
CA ILE A 127 1.58 -7.14 -2.93
C ILE A 127 2.17 -8.18 -3.88
N TYR A 128 2.26 -9.44 -3.44
CA TYR A 128 2.73 -10.54 -4.27
C TYR A 128 1.86 -10.75 -5.51
N ALA A 129 0.54 -10.81 -5.34
CA ALA A 129 -0.39 -10.99 -6.45
C ALA A 129 -0.32 -9.83 -7.47
N LEU A 130 -0.24 -8.59 -7.00
CA LEU A 130 -0.10 -7.42 -7.88
C LEU A 130 1.21 -7.43 -8.66
N ARG A 131 2.34 -7.79 -8.03
CA ARG A 131 3.62 -7.97 -8.72
C ARG A 131 3.52 -9.04 -9.82
N CYS A 132 2.93 -10.20 -9.50
CA CYS A 132 2.69 -11.26 -10.49
C CYS A 132 1.80 -10.80 -11.66
N LEU A 133 0.90 -9.87 -11.41
CA LEU A 133 0.03 -9.25 -12.41
C LEU A 133 0.67 -8.06 -13.14
N GLY A 134 1.93 -7.74 -12.85
CA GLY A 134 2.68 -6.68 -13.51
C GLY A 134 2.39 -5.27 -12.99
N ILE A 135 1.89 -5.14 -11.76
CA ILE A 135 1.75 -3.88 -11.06
C ILE A 135 2.77 -3.83 -9.93
N ASP A 136 3.78 -3.02 -10.10
CA ASP A 136 4.87 -2.84 -9.16
C ASP A 136 5.04 -1.39 -8.65
N LEU A 137 4.16 -0.48 -9.07
CA LEU A 137 4.07 0.88 -8.55
C LEU A 137 2.84 0.99 -7.62
N LEU A 138 3.09 1.28 -6.35
CA LEU A 138 2.09 1.21 -5.29
C LEU A 138 1.97 2.52 -4.52
N GLY A 139 0.73 2.94 -4.26
CA GLY A 139 0.41 4.07 -3.40
C GLY A 139 -0.16 3.60 -2.07
N PHE A 140 0.69 3.07 -1.18
CA PHE A 140 0.28 2.69 0.17
C PHE A 140 0.35 3.85 1.14
N SER A 141 -0.59 3.90 2.08
CA SER A 141 -0.46 4.67 3.30
C SER A 141 0.27 3.85 4.37
N GLY A 142 1.08 4.52 5.21
CA GLY A 142 1.68 3.92 6.42
C GLY A 142 2.97 3.13 6.20
N LEU A 143 3.65 3.27 5.08
CA LEU A 143 5.10 3.05 5.01
C LEU A 143 5.81 4.24 5.67
N PRO A 144 7.03 4.05 6.20
CA PRO A 144 7.80 5.16 6.73
C PRO A 144 7.96 6.26 5.66
N GLU A 145 7.59 7.49 6.00
CA GLU A 145 7.82 8.61 5.10
C GLU A 145 9.32 8.79 4.87
N SER A 146 9.71 8.89 3.60
CA SER A 146 11.08 9.22 3.26
C SER A 146 11.26 10.74 3.25
N ALA A 147 12.11 11.25 4.14
CA ALA A 147 12.44 12.68 4.13
C ALA A 147 13.23 13.11 2.88
N GLU A 148 13.88 12.19 2.16
CA GLU A 148 14.85 12.52 1.11
C GLU A 148 14.35 12.24 -0.30
N VAL A 149 13.55 11.16 -0.49
CA VAL A 149 13.04 10.76 -1.80
C VAL A 149 11.56 10.41 -1.75
N PRO A 150 10.79 10.77 -2.78
CA PRO A 150 9.34 10.57 -2.78
C PRO A 150 8.91 9.13 -3.08
N PHE A 151 9.80 8.29 -3.60
CA PHE A 151 9.57 6.89 -3.89
C PHE A 151 10.67 6.01 -3.31
N CYS A 152 10.27 4.91 -2.70
CA CYS A 152 11.20 3.93 -2.15
C CYS A 152 10.81 2.52 -2.63
N TRP A 153 11.81 1.68 -2.87
CA TRP A 153 11.61 0.26 -3.08
C TRP A 153 11.31 -0.42 -1.75
N TYR A 154 10.26 -1.23 -1.74
CA TYR A 154 9.82 -2.02 -0.61
C TYR A 154 9.29 -3.36 -1.11
N THR A 155 9.81 -4.46 -0.63
CA THR A 155 9.43 -5.83 -1.02
C THR A 155 9.27 -6.02 -2.53
N GLY A 156 10.21 -5.50 -3.32
CA GLY A 156 10.21 -5.60 -4.79
C GLY A 156 9.17 -4.74 -5.50
N SER A 157 8.51 -3.82 -4.80
CA SER A 157 7.59 -2.84 -5.37
C SER A 157 8.07 -1.41 -5.11
N LEU A 158 7.84 -0.52 -6.06
CA LEU A 158 8.12 0.91 -5.91
C LEU A 158 6.94 1.60 -5.24
N CYS A 159 7.15 2.18 -4.07
CA CYS A 159 6.09 2.77 -3.26
C CYS A 159 6.27 4.27 -3.14
N TYR A 160 5.17 5.02 -3.29
CA TYR A 160 5.14 6.44 -2.99
C TYR A 160 5.16 6.66 -1.47
N THR A 161 6.15 7.40 -1.00
CA THR A 161 6.40 7.70 0.42
C THR A 161 6.47 9.21 0.71
N GLY A 162 6.17 10.03 -0.29
CA GLY A 162 6.14 11.49 -0.16
C GLY A 162 4.83 12.01 0.49
N PRO A 163 4.77 13.32 0.74
CA PRO A 163 3.61 13.93 1.37
C PRO A 163 2.38 13.90 0.48
N MET A 164 1.22 13.76 1.12
CA MET A 164 -0.09 13.79 0.48
C MET A 164 -0.96 14.90 1.05
N MET A 165 -1.57 15.67 0.16
CA MET A 165 -2.57 16.67 0.50
C MET A 165 -3.94 16.24 0.00
N GLY A 166 -4.84 15.88 0.91
CA GLY A 166 -6.26 15.70 0.58
C GLY A 166 -6.91 17.06 0.29
N ILE A 167 -7.59 17.15 -0.86
CA ILE A 167 -8.34 18.35 -1.28
C ILE A 167 -9.85 18.16 -1.17
N GLU A 168 -10.28 17.25 -0.32
CA GLU A 168 -11.66 16.74 -0.19
C GLU A 168 -12.36 17.12 1.12
N SER A 169 -11.87 18.16 1.80
CA SER A 169 -12.54 18.64 3.01
C SER A 169 -13.98 19.09 2.73
N PRO A 170 -14.92 18.86 3.66
CA PRO A 170 -16.29 19.33 3.49
C PRO A 170 -16.37 20.85 3.28
N PRO A 171 -17.42 21.35 2.61
CA PRO A 171 -17.59 22.79 2.38
C PRO A 171 -17.73 23.54 3.72
N HIS A 172 -16.93 24.57 3.88
CA HIS A 172 -16.99 25.50 5.03
C HIS A 172 -16.36 26.84 4.66
N THR A 173 -16.68 27.89 5.45
CA THR A 173 -16.09 29.21 5.26
C THR A 173 -14.56 29.14 5.41
N GLY A 174 -13.83 29.67 4.43
CA GLY A 174 -12.35 29.67 4.44
C GLY A 174 -11.71 28.35 3.97
N ARG A 175 -12.48 27.39 3.45
CA ARG A 175 -11.97 26.13 2.93
C ARG A 175 -10.84 26.31 1.92
N LEU A 176 -11.04 27.15 0.90
CA LEU A 176 -10.02 27.42 -0.12
C LEU A 176 -8.73 28.00 0.50
N GLN A 177 -8.85 28.95 1.42
CA GLN A 177 -7.68 29.53 2.08
C GLN A 177 -6.93 28.48 2.91
N ASN A 178 -7.63 27.65 3.66
CA ASN A 178 -7.02 26.55 4.40
C ASN A 178 -6.27 25.56 3.48
N MET A 179 -6.81 25.29 2.29
CA MET A 179 -6.14 24.45 1.30
C MET A 179 -4.87 25.12 0.73
N LYS A 180 -4.93 26.43 0.43
CA LYS A 180 -3.76 27.21 0.00
C LYS A 180 -2.67 27.26 1.06
N ASP A 181 -3.03 27.52 2.31
CA ASP A 181 -2.07 27.55 3.44
C ASP A 181 -1.41 26.19 3.66
N LYS A 182 -2.18 25.10 3.58
CA LYS A 182 -1.65 23.74 3.68
C LYS A 182 -0.74 23.40 2.52
N PHE A 183 -1.10 23.80 1.30
CA PHE A 183 -0.27 23.62 0.13
C PHE A 183 1.05 24.38 0.29
N ASP A 184 1.03 25.64 0.70
CA ASP A 184 2.23 26.45 0.89
C ASP A 184 3.19 25.86 1.91
N LEU A 185 2.67 25.28 3.01
CA LEU A 185 3.49 24.60 4.00
C LEU A 185 4.22 23.41 3.36
N LEU A 186 3.50 22.53 2.65
CA LEU A 186 4.08 21.37 1.97
C LEU A 186 5.03 21.80 0.85
N TYR A 187 4.66 22.80 0.09
CA TYR A 187 5.48 23.34 -1.00
C TYR A 187 6.84 23.83 -0.48
N GLN A 188 6.89 24.57 0.63
CA GLN A 188 8.17 25.02 1.21
C GLN A 188 9.00 23.83 1.69
N GLN A 189 8.40 22.84 2.30
CA GLN A 189 9.08 21.63 2.74
C GLN A 189 9.67 20.84 1.55
N GLU A 190 8.89 20.66 0.49
CA GLU A 190 9.32 19.90 -0.68
C GLU A 190 10.30 20.70 -1.56
N LYS A 191 10.17 22.02 -1.62
CA LYS A 191 11.14 22.89 -2.30
C LYS A 191 12.53 22.78 -1.70
N ALA A 192 12.64 22.61 -0.39
CA ALA A 192 13.91 22.40 0.29
C ALA A 192 14.58 21.06 -0.10
N LYS A 193 13.81 20.07 -0.60
CA LYS A 193 14.32 18.76 -1.05
C LYS A 193 14.68 18.74 -2.55
N SER A 194 14.63 19.89 -3.25
CA SER A 194 14.92 19.94 -4.69
C SER A 194 16.26 19.24 -5.02
N PRO A 195 16.32 18.41 -6.10
CA PRO A 195 15.29 18.22 -7.16
C PRO A 195 14.22 17.16 -6.86
N ASN A 196 14.20 16.57 -5.68
CA ASN A 196 13.38 15.40 -5.32
C ASN A 196 12.01 15.76 -4.70
N GLY A 197 11.68 17.05 -4.57
CA GLY A 197 10.41 17.46 -3.96
C GLY A 197 9.20 17.08 -4.81
N VAL A 198 8.28 16.32 -4.22
CA VAL A 198 7.05 15.85 -4.85
C VAL A 198 5.89 15.96 -3.88
N ILE A 199 4.76 16.49 -4.33
CA ILE A 199 3.51 16.54 -3.58
C ILE A 199 2.41 15.80 -4.33
N LYS A 200 1.75 14.87 -3.66
CA LYS A 200 0.53 14.21 -4.14
C LYS A 200 -0.69 15.01 -3.71
N LEU A 201 -1.51 15.45 -4.66
CA LEU A 201 -2.87 15.91 -4.39
C LEU A 201 -3.84 14.73 -4.51
N PHE A 202 -4.80 14.62 -3.60
CA PHE A 202 -5.70 13.47 -3.56
C PHE A 202 -7.15 13.87 -3.33
N ASN A 203 -8.07 13.24 -4.09
CA ASN A 203 -9.51 13.44 -3.94
C ASN A 203 -10.31 12.19 -4.32
N HIS A 204 -11.50 12.05 -3.70
CA HIS A 204 -12.56 11.17 -4.19
C HIS A 204 -13.57 12.01 -4.98
N PRO A 205 -13.81 11.74 -6.27
CA PRO A 205 -14.71 12.55 -7.10
C PRO A 205 -16.10 12.76 -6.51
N TYR A 206 -16.69 11.74 -5.89
CA TYR A 206 -18.02 11.86 -5.29
C TYR A 206 -18.14 12.96 -4.21
N LYS A 207 -17.02 13.37 -3.61
CA LYS A 207 -17.01 14.44 -2.58
C LYS A 207 -17.34 15.83 -3.09
N PHE A 208 -17.39 16.00 -4.41
CA PHE A 208 -17.94 17.23 -5.00
C PHE A 208 -19.47 17.30 -4.93
N ALA A 209 -20.16 16.15 -4.77
CA ALA A 209 -21.63 16.12 -4.71
C ALA A 209 -22.17 15.63 -3.37
N TYR A 210 -21.37 14.96 -2.55
CA TYR A 210 -21.84 14.30 -1.34
C TYR A 210 -21.01 14.66 -0.12
N ASN A 211 -21.64 14.73 1.04
CA ASN A 211 -20.92 14.82 2.31
C ASN A 211 -20.22 13.49 2.65
N ASN A 212 -19.29 13.52 3.59
CA ASN A 212 -18.51 12.34 3.99
C ASN A 212 -19.36 11.13 4.46
N THR A 213 -20.60 11.37 4.88
CA THR A 213 -21.49 10.33 5.41
C THR A 213 -21.95 9.37 4.32
N VAL A 214 -22.07 9.84 3.08
CA VAL A 214 -22.51 9.00 1.95
C VAL A 214 -21.50 7.96 1.55
N ALA A 215 -20.22 8.35 1.44
CA ALA A 215 -19.17 7.39 1.09
C ALA A 215 -19.08 6.24 2.10
N SER A 216 -19.14 6.59 3.39
CA SER A 216 -19.18 5.61 4.47
C SER A 216 -20.42 4.72 4.37
N TRP A 217 -21.57 5.27 4.01
CA TRP A 217 -22.81 4.52 3.84
C TRP A 217 -22.77 3.59 2.62
N VAL A 218 -22.32 4.08 1.47
CA VAL A 218 -22.19 3.26 0.24
C VAL A 218 -21.19 2.12 0.47
N SER A 219 -20.05 2.39 1.06
CA SER A 219 -19.07 1.35 1.41
C SER A 219 -19.63 0.33 2.37
N LYS A 220 -20.36 0.75 3.41
CA LYS A 220 -21.00 -0.15 4.38
C LYS A 220 -22.04 -1.06 3.71
N ASN A 221 -22.88 -0.52 2.84
CA ASN A 221 -23.86 -1.32 2.13
C ASN A 221 -23.22 -2.31 1.14
N LYS A 222 -22.13 -1.93 0.47
CA LYS A 222 -21.35 -2.83 -0.38
C LYS A 222 -20.77 -4.01 0.41
N ILE A 223 -20.32 -3.79 1.63
CA ILE A 223 -19.75 -4.85 2.49
C ILE A 223 -20.82 -5.83 2.97
N TYR A 224 -22.01 -5.34 3.29
CA TYR A 224 -23.06 -6.16 3.92
C TYR A 224 -24.04 -6.79 2.95
N GLN A 225 -24.16 -6.27 1.75
CA GLN A 225 -25.00 -6.86 0.73
C GLN A 225 -24.13 -7.70 -0.21
N SER A 226 -24.51 -8.96 -0.43
CA SER A 226 -23.90 -9.74 -1.50
C SER A 226 -24.01 -8.90 -2.77
N TYR A 227 -22.86 -8.48 -3.29
CA TYR A 227 -22.82 -7.56 -4.39
C TYR A 227 -23.56 -8.10 -5.60
N ASN A 228 -24.59 -7.39 -6.01
CA ASN A 228 -25.23 -7.55 -7.30
C ASN A 228 -25.19 -6.20 -8.01
N ILE A 229 -24.45 -6.10 -9.11
CA ILE A 229 -24.33 -4.89 -9.93
C ILE A 229 -25.69 -4.32 -10.35
N HIS A 230 -26.70 -5.17 -10.40
CA HIS A 230 -28.07 -4.80 -10.79
C HIS A 230 -28.94 -4.40 -9.59
N THR A 231 -28.46 -4.52 -8.36
CA THR A 231 -29.21 -4.07 -7.19
C THR A 231 -29.18 -2.55 -7.14
N PRO A 232 -30.31 -1.86 -7.21
CA PRO A 232 -30.32 -0.41 -7.12
C PRO A 232 -29.85 0.01 -5.72
N TRP A 233 -28.81 0.82 -5.70
CA TRP A 233 -28.33 1.43 -4.46
C TRP A 233 -29.20 2.64 -4.14
N ILE A 234 -29.70 2.71 -2.94
CA ILE A 234 -30.46 3.87 -2.49
C ILE A 234 -29.49 4.80 -1.75
N VAL A 235 -29.22 5.94 -2.36
CA VAL A 235 -28.46 7.01 -1.71
C VAL A 235 -29.45 7.97 -1.06
N PRO A 236 -29.31 8.25 0.23
CA PRO A 236 -30.18 9.22 0.90
C PRO A 236 -30.10 10.58 0.22
N GLN A 237 -31.24 11.14 -0.15
CA GLN A 237 -31.33 12.41 -0.88
C GLN A 237 -30.72 13.58 -0.09
N GLU A 238 -30.84 13.54 1.22
CA GLU A 238 -30.27 14.53 2.15
C GLU A 238 -28.74 14.53 2.19
N SER A 239 -28.12 13.51 1.62
CA SER A 239 -26.65 13.40 1.53
C SER A 239 -26.06 14.15 0.33
N LEU A 240 -26.90 14.53 -0.62
CA LEU A 240 -26.49 15.33 -1.77
C LEU A 240 -26.30 16.79 -1.38
N TYR A 241 -25.22 17.38 -1.84
CA TYR A 241 -25.06 18.82 -1.74
C TYR A 241 -26.06 19.54 -2.67
N PRO A 242 -26.64 20.68 -2.26
CA PRO A 242 -27.32 21.58 -3.17
C PRO A 242 -26.40 21.99 -4.33
N GLU A 243 -26.95 22.17 -5.53
CA GLU A 243 -26.20 22.54 -6.74
C GLU A 243 -25.26 23.73 -6.52
N LYS A 244 -25.68 24.73 -5.78
CA LYS A 244 -24.85 25.90 -5.42
C LYS A 244 -23.59 25.50 -4.66
N ILE A 245 -23.66 24.52 -3.78
CA ILE A 245 -22.52 24.03 -2.99
C ILE A 245 -21.56 23.26 -3.93
N THR A 246 -22.10 22.36 -4.75
CA THR A 246 -21.32 21.63 -5.75
C THR A 246 -20.60 22.59 -6.70
N ALA A 247 -21.28 23.62 -7.20
CA ALA A 247 -20.67 24.63 -8.05
C ALA A 247 -19.55 25.40 -7.32
N SER A 248 -19.75 25.74 -6.05
CA SER A 248 -18.72 26.40 -5.22
C SER A 248 -17.49 25.51 -5.04
N LEU A 249 -17.68 24.19 -4.79
CA LEU A 249 -16.57 23.25 -4.63
C LEU A 249 -15.74 23.12 -5.91
N PHE A 250 -16.37 23.15 -7.08
CA PHE A 250 -15.64 23.15 -8.35
C PHE A 250 -14.89 24.47 -8.56
N SER A 251 -15.51 25.62 -8.27
CA SER A 251 -14.82 26.92 -8.36
C SER A 251 -13.60 26.96 -7.43
N GLU A 252 -13.74 26.50 -6.20
CA GLU A 252 -12.61 26.43 -5.28
C GLU A 252 -11.52 25.45 -5.73
N PHE A 253 -11.88 24.37 -6.42
CA PHE A 253 -10.93 23.45 -7.02
C PHE A 253 -10.14 24.10 -8.16
N GLU A 254 -10.85 24.82 -9.05
CA GLU A 254 -10.23 25.61 -10.11
C GLU A 254 -9.27 26.68 -9.55
N ASP A 255 -9.74 27.47 -8.58
CA ASP A 255 -8.95 28.50 -7.90
C ASP A 255 -7.71 27.94 -7.18
N LEU A 256 -7.80 26.71 -6.65
CA LEU A 256 -6.65 26.03 -6.05
C LEU A 256 -5.62 25.62 -7.11
N LEU A 257 -6.09 25.04 -8.23
CA LEU A 257 -5.18 24.63 -9.31
C LEU A 257 -4.49 25.86 -9.93
N ASP A 258 -5.22 26.91 -10.19
CA ASP A 258 -4.66 28.15 -10.72
C ASP A 258 -3.65 28.77 -9.74
N TYR A 259 -3.96 28.79 -8.44
CA TYR A 259 -3.02 29.22 -7.41
C TYR A 259 -1.71 28.40 -7.38
N ILE A 260 -1.79 27.09 -7.63
CA ILE A 260 -0.61 26.22 -7.69
C ILE A 260 0.18 26.47 -8.97
N LEU A 261 -0.48 26.64 -10.11
CA LEU A 261 0.14 26.90 -11.40
C LEU A 261 0.80 28.28 -11.48
N ASP A 262 0.34 29.25 -10.70
CA ASP A 262 0.95 30.60 -10.61
C ASP A 262 2.31 30.59 -9.91
N LYS A 263 2.76 29.44 -9.35
CA LYS A 263 4.10 29.31 -8.77
C LYS A 263 5.09 28.90 -9.87
N ASP A 264 6.06 29.75 -10.17
CA ASP A 264 7.04 29.59 -11.27
C ASP A 264 7.86 28.29 -11.26
N ASP A 265 7.91 27.57 -10.13
CA ASP A 265 8.75 26.40 -9.93
C ASP A 265 7.95 25.15 -9.53
N THR A 266 6.70 25.07 -9.99
CA THR A 266 5.86 23.85 -9.89
C THR A 266 5.66 23.23 -11.27
N GLU A 267 5.49 21.91 -11.30
CA GLU A 267 5.23 21.14 -12.51
C GLU A 267 4.25 19.99 -12.21
N PHE A 268 3.13 19.94 -12.93
CA PHE A 268 2.23 18.80 -12.88
C PHE A 268 2.66 17.71 -13.86
N LEU A 269 2.78 16.50 -13.38
CA LEU A 269 3.14 15.30 -14.15
C LEU A 269 2.17 14.16 -13.86
N SER A 270 2.13 13.15 -14.72
CA SER A 270 1.44 11.90 -14.38
C SER A 270 2.17 11.14 -13.26
N THR A 271 1.48 10.25 -12.58
CA THR A 271 2.11 9.41 -11.54
C THR A 271 3.25 8.57 -12.12
N SER A 272 3.06 8.02 -13.33
CA SER A 272 4.08 7.23 -14.01
C SER A 272 5.31 8.05 -14.38
N ASP A 273 5.14 9.29 -14.86
CA ASP A 273 6.27 10.16 -15.22
C ASP A 273 7.07 10.58 -13.98
N ILE A 274 6.40 10.87 -12.86
CA ILE A 274 7.08 11.20 -11.60
C ILE A 274 7.82 9.97 -11.04
N ALA A 275 7.26 8.78 -11.16
CA ALA A 275 7.88 7.54 -10.68
C ALA A 275 9.05 7.06 -11.54
N LEU A 276 9.07 7.41 -12.83
CA LEU A 276 10.04 6.92 -13.82
C LEU A 276 11.51 7.08 -13.38
N PRO A 277 11.97 8.23 -12.83
CA PRO A 277 13.34 8.37 -12.35
C PRO A 277 13.73 7.41 -11.23
N TYR A 278 12.76 6.84 -10.51
CA TYR A 278 12.94 5.93 -9.38
C TYR A 278 12.68 4.47 -9.74
N SER A 279 12.31 4.18 -11.00
CA SER A 279 11.89 2.84 -11.44
C SER A 279 13.04 1.83 -11.60
N ASN A 280 14.28 2.25 -11.49
CA ASN A 280 15.42 1.34 -11.48
C ASN A 280 15.39 0.49 -10.23
N LYS A 281 15.13 -0.81 -10.38
CA LYS A 281 15.11 -1.76 -9.26
C LYS A 281 16.45 -1.76 -8.53
N PRO A 282 16.45 -1.90 -7.20
CA PRO A 282 17.67 -2.11 -6.45
C PRO A 282 18.49 -3.28 -7.02
N PRO A 283 19.80 -3.25 -6.89
CA PRO A 283 20.64 -4.36 -7.32
C PRO A 283 20.21 -5.65 -6.58
N ARG A 284 20.33 -6.79 -7.24
CA ARG A 284 19.99 -8.09 -6.63
C ARG A 284 20.92 -8.48 -5.48
N PHE A 285 22.02 -7.78 -5.33
CA PHE A 285 22.98 -7.97 -4.25
C PHE A 285 23.30 -6.62 -3.64
N ILE A 286 23.36 -6.58 -2.33
CA ILE A 286 23.82 -5.41 -1.57
C ILE A 286 25.23 -5.65 -1.03
N PRO A 287 26.10 -4.63 -1.01
CA PRO A 287 27.41 -4.70 -0.36
C PRO A 287 27.29 -5.00 1.14
N CYS A 288 28.28 -5.66 1.71
CA CYS A 288 28.33 -5.98 3.13
C CYS A 288 28.29 -4.73 4.02
N GLU A 289 28.77 -3.61 3.50
CA GLU A 289 28.75 -2.30 4.19
C GLU A 289 27.32 -1.83 4.45
N ILE A 290 26.43 -1.95 3.46
CA ILE A 290 24.99 -1.62 3.61
C ILE A 290 24.32 -2.56 4.61
N PHE A 291 24.64 -3.85 4.57
CA PHE A 291 24.14 -4.80 5.54
C PHE A 291 24.64 -4.47 6.97
N SER A 292 25.90 -4.08 7.11
CA SER A 292 26.47 -3.66 8.39
C SER A 292 25.81 -2.38 8.92
N GLU A 293 25.47 -1.42 8.04
CA GLU A 293 24.72 -0.23 8.40
C GLU A 293 23.31 -0.57 8.88
N LEU A 294 22.63 -1.50 8.22
CA LEU A 294 21.32 -2.01 8.66
C LEU A 294 21.41 -2.65 10.05
N LEU A 295 22.38 -3.53 10.28
CA LEU A 295 22.58 -4.18 11.58
C LEU A 295 22.82 -3.17 12.71
N GLN A 296 23.54 -2.09 12.46
CA GLN A 296 23.82 -1.04 13.46
C GLN A 296 22.55 -0.24 13.83
N GLN A 297 21.54 -0.19 12.97
CA GLN A 297 20.29 0.49 13.23
C GLN A 297 19.29 -0.37 14.03
N ILE A 298 19.52 -1.68 14.13
CA ILE A 298 18.62 -2.59 14.85
C ILE A 298 18.88 -2.45 16.35
N ASP A 299 17.84 -2.06 17.07
CA ASP A 299 17.75 -2.06 18.52
C ASP A 299 16.73 -3.12 19.00
N ASP A 300 16.12 -2.92 20.17
CA ASP A 300 15.10 -3.83 20.68
C ASP A 300 13.72 -3.66 19.99
N ASN A 301 13.58 -2.69 19.07
CA ASN A 301 12.36 -2.47 18.30
C ASN A 301 12.53 -3.03 16.88
N ILE A 302 11.52 -3.78 16.45
CA ILE A 302 11.47 -4.29 15.07
C ILE A 302 10.67 -3.31 14.23
N ILE A 303 11.37 -2.61 13.34
CA ILE A 303 10.80 -1.59 12.45
C ILE A 303 11.40 -1.71 11.04
N TRP A 304 10.80 -1.02 10.08
CA TRP A 304 11.43 -0.82 8.77
C TRP A 304 12.67 0.05 8.91
N LEU A 305 13.74 -0.33 8.24
CA LEU A 305 14.98 0.45 8.20
C LEU A 305 15.21 0.99 6.79
N LYS A 306 15.88 2.11 6.70
CA LYS A 306 16.18 2.78 5.44
C LYS A 306 17.66 3.00 5.26
N VAL A 307 18.17 2.61 4.09
CA VAL A 307 19.52 2.95 3.62
C VAL A 307 19.42 3.49 2.20
N GLY A 308 19.86 4.72 2.00
CA GLY A 308 19.72 5.42 0.72
C GLY A 308 18.25 5.56 0.30
N ALA A 309 17.91 5.11 -0.91
CA ALA A 309 16.54 5.13 -1.45
C ALA A 309 15.77 3.82 -1.23
N THR A 310 16.35 2.86 -0.50
CA THR A 310 15.70 1.57 -0.24
C THR A 310 15.18 1.51 1.19
N ILE A 311 13.93 1.12 1.35
CA ILE A 311 13.33 0.74 2.64
C ILE A 311 13.39 -0.77 2.72
N PHE A 312 13.99 -1.26 3.78
CA PHE A 312 14.08 -2.70 4.08
C PHE A 312 13.02 -3.05 5.13
N SER A 313 12.21 -4.00 4.80
CA SER A 313 11.27 -4.57 5.77
C SER A 313 12.00 -5.47 6.78
N PRO A 314 11.43 -5.71 7.96
CA PRO A 314 11.99 -6.68 8.89
C PRO A 314 12.23 -8.06 8.25
N CYS A 315 11.35 -8.52 7.37
CA CYS A 315 11.51 -9.80 6.70
C CYS A 315 12.62 -9.81 5.65
N GLU A 316 12.83 -8.71 4.91
CA GLU A 316 13.99 -8.58 4.01
C GLU A 316 15.30 -8.58 4.81
N ILE A 317 15.34 -7.86 5.94
CA ILE A 317 16.51 -7.84 6.82
C ILE A 317 16.76 -9.23 7.41
N PHE A 318 15.69 -9.94 7.82
CA PHE A 318 15.81 -11.32 8.31
C PHE A 318 16.40 -12.25 7.24
N ALA A 319 15.97 -12.13 5.98
CA ALA A 319 16.53 -12.90 4.88
C ALA A 319 18.03 -12.60 4.64
N LEU A 320 18.44 -11.35 4.80
CA LEU A 320 19.87 -10.99 4.75
C LEU A 320 20.64 -11.62 5.90
N MET A 321 20.08 -11.59 7.12
CA MET A 321 20.71 -12.21 8.29
C MET A 321 20.86 -13.73 8.15
N THR A 322 19.81 -14.43 7.68
CA THR A 322 19.89 -15.87 7.47
C THR A 322 20.92 -16.26 6.42
N TYR A 323 20.99 -15.50 5.32
CA TYR A 323 22.03 -15.71 4.31
C TYR A 323 23.44 -15.47 4.87
N ALA A 324 23.65 -14.40 5.64
CA ALA A 324 24.94 -14.09 6.26
C ALA A 324 25.39 -15.22 7.22
N LEU A 325 24.47 -15.71 8.06
CA LEU A 325 24.73 -16.82 8.99
C LEU A 325 25.04 -18.13 8.24
N LYS A 326 24.27 -18.44 7.20
CA LYS A 326 24.54 -19.61 6.31
C LYS A 326 25.92 -19.49 5.67
N PHE A 327 26.28 -18.34 5.13
CA PHE A 327 27.60 -18.12 4.52
C PHE A 327 28.69 -18.32 5.57
N HIS A 328 28.51 -17.73 6.76
CA HIS A 328 29.47 -17.88 7.86
C HIS A 328 29.59 -19.33 8.35
N SER A 329 28.52 -20.09 8.38
CA SER A 329 28.59 -21.52 8.77
C SER A 329 29.47 -22.36 7.87
N ILE A 330 29.63 -21.95 6.60
CA ILE A 330 30.44 -22.65 5.60
C ILE A 330 31.87 -22.09 5.51
N TYR A 331 32.00 -20.75 5.49
CA TYR A 331 33.27 -20.09 5.17
C TYR A 331 33.93 -19.38 6.37
N HIS A 332 33.30 -19.34 7.53
CA HIS A 332 33.76 -18.70 8.77
C HIS A 332 34.07 -17.18 8.62
N THR A 333 33.45 -16.55 7.64
CA THR A 333 33.51 -15.11 7.38
C THR A 333 32.16 -14.63 6.85
N LEU A 334 31.90 -13.32 6.88
CA LEU A 334 30.76 -12.74 6.19
C LEU A 334 31.04 -12.61 4.69
N PRO A 335 29.99 -12.64 3.84
CA PRO A 335 30.14 -12.45 2.39
C PRO A 335 30.44 -10.99 2.06
N ASP A 336 31.13 -10.72 0.94
CA ASP A 336 31.36 -9.36 0.43
C ASP A 336 30.05 -8.69 -0.04
N SER A 337 29.09 -9.49 -0.47
CA SER A 337 27.75 -9.04 -0.87
C SER A 337 26.68 -10.08 -0.54
N LEU A 338 25.47 -9.60 -0.28
CA LEU A 338 24.33 -10.43 0.11
C LEU A 338 23.21 -10.31 -0.93
N PRO A 339 22.52 -11.42 -1.26
CA PRO A 339 21.40 -11.38 -2.17
C PRO A 339 20.24 -10.61 -1.55
N LEU A 340 19.78 -9.56 -2.26
CA LEU A 340 18.55 -8.88 -1.89
C LEU A 340 17.38 -9.72 -2.42
N ARG A 341 16.70 -10.35 -1.50
CA ARG A 341 15.45 -11.06 -1.72
C ARG A 341 14.31 -10.16 -1.28
N ASP A 342 13.15 -10.33 -1.85
CA ASP A 342 11.95 -9.55 -1.52
C ASP A 342 10.93 -10.43 -0.76
N PRO A 343 11.29 -11.09 0.36
CA PRO A 343 10.36 -11.93 1.08
C PRO A 343 9.29 -11.06 1.71
N LEU A 344 8.09 -11.57 1.70
CA LEU A 344 6.95 -10.95 2.35
C LEU A 344 6.81 -11.45 3.78
N GLY A 345 6.11 -10.70 4.62
CA GLY A 345 5.89 -11.03 6.02
C GLY A 345 5.09 -12.32 6.21
N PRO A 346 5.13 -12.90 7.41
CA PRO A 346 4.38 -14.10 7.72
C PRO A 346 2.88 -13.84 7.69
N VAL A 347 2.10 -14.84 7.26
CA VAL A 347 0.63 -14.74 7.17
C VAL A 347 0.00 -14.82 8.57
N LEU A 348 0.64 -15.55 9.47
CA LEU A 348 0.12 -15.81 10.82
C LEU A 348 1.07 -15.22 11.86
N GLU A 349 0.50 -14.76 12.96
CA GLU A 349 1.25 -14.41 14.14
C GLU A 349 1.61 -15.71 14.91
N SER A 350 2.89 -15.86 15.22
CA SER A 350 3.31 -16.94 16.12
C SER A 350 2.98 -16.60 17.58
N ARG A 351 2.81 -17.64 18.40
CA ARG A 351 2.67 -17.43 19.82
C ARG A 351 3.99 -16.91 20.40
N ALA A 352 3.96 -15.76 21.09
CA ALA A 352 5.14 -15.22 21.77
C ALA A 352 5.74 -16.24 22.76
N LEU A 353 7.06 -16.17 22.94
CA LEU A 353 7.73 -16.92 24.00
C LEU A 353 7.22 -16.43 25.37
N ASN A 354 7.02 -17.35 26.31
CA ASN A 354 6.63 -17.01 27.68
C ASN A 354 7.85 -16.57 28.52
N GLU A 355 9.03 -17.10 28.20
CA GLU A 355 10.29 -16.84 28.87
C GLU A 355 11.45 -16.93 27.87
N ALA A 356 12.62 -16.49 28.27
CA ALA A 356 13.82 -16.62 27.46
C ALA A 356 14.19 -18.09 27.23
N VAL A 357 14.60 -18.41 26.01
CA VAL A 357 14.96 -19.78 25.60
C VAL A 357 16.36 -19.80 25.04
N ASP A 358 17.20 -20.70 25.52
CA ASP A 358 18.55 -20.91 25.03
C ASP A 358 18.57 -22.03 23.99
N VAL A 359 19.21 -21.79 22.86
CA VAL A 359 19.44 -22.81 21.81
C VAL A 359 20.91 -22.82 21.45
N SER A 360 21.51 -24.01 21.38
CA SER A 360 22.90 -24.14 20.99
C SER A 360 23.17 -23.53 19.61
N ILE A 361 24.25 -22.76 19.49
CA ILE A 361 24.73 -22.18 18.24
C ILE A 361 24.96 -23.25 17.17
N ASP A 362 25.44 -24.44 17.57
CA ASP A 362 25.64 -25.56 16.63
C ASP A 362 24.33 -26.05 16.03
N VAL A 363 23.25 -26.08 16.81
CA VAL A 363 21.90 -26.44 16.33
C VAL A 363 21.38 -25.36 15.37
N ILE A 364 21.54 -24.08 15.72
CA ILE A 364 21.12 -22.98 14.86
C ILE A 364 21.86 -23.02 13.53
N MET A 365 23.16 -23.13 13.55
CA MET A 365 24.02 -23.17 12.36
C MET A 365 23.76 -24.40 11.50
N GLY A 366 23.36 -25.52 12.13
CA GLY A 366 22.96 -26.74 11.40
C GLY A 366 21.65 -26.59 10.63
N ASN A 367 20.73 -25.74 11.10
CA ASN A 367 19.42 -25.52 10.47
C ASN A 367 19.35 -24.28 9.59
N ILE A 368 20.31 -23.35 9.71
CA ILE A 368 20.23 -22.04 9.04
C ILE A 368 20.17 -22.14 7.50
N ALA A 369 20.80 -23.15 6.92
CA ALA A 369 20.77 -23.39 5.47
C ALA A 369 19.37 -23.78 4.96
N ASP A 370 18.60 -24.49 5.76
CA ASP A 370 17.22 -24.89 5.41
C ASP A 370 16.27 -23.70 5.53
N ILE A 371 16.43 -22.88 6.55
CA ILE A 371 15.67 -21.63 6.73
C ILE A 371 15.94 -20.68 5.56
N ASP A 372 17.22 -20.47 5.19
CA ASP A 372 17.59 -19.61 4.07
C ASP A 372 17.02 -20.13 2.73
N ARG A 373 17.04 -21.44 2.52
CA ARG A 373 16.46 -22.07 1.33
C ARG A 373 14.94 -21.90 1.29
N GLU A 374 14.24 -22.04 2.39
CA GLU A 374 12.79 -21.83 2.46
C GLU A 374 12.43 -20.38 2.09
N LEU A 375 13.13 -19.40 2.64
CA LEU A 375 12.96 -17.99 2.29
C LEU A 375 13.22 -17.71 0.80
N GLU A 376 14.20 -18.38 0.20
CA GLU A 376 14.53 -18.24 -1.22
C GLU A 376 13.41 -18.74 -2.13
N PHE A 377 12.83 -19.90 -1.80
CA PHE A 377 11.82 -20.55 -2.64
C PHE A 377 10.40 -20.05 -2.39
N SER A 378 10.03 -19.86 -1.12
CA SER A 378 8.67 -19.42 -0.78
C SER A 378 8.44 -17.92 -1.01
N GLN A 379 9.50 -17.11 -0.98
CA GLN A 379 9.44 -15.65 -0.95
C GLN A 379 8.54 -15.11 0.19
N GLN A 380 8.38 -15.91 1.23
CA GLN A 380 7.58 -15.61 2.40
C GLN A 380 8.37 -16.00 3.66
N SER A 381 8.33 -15.15 4.67
CA SER A 381 8.93 -15.44 5.95
C SER A 381 8.06 -16.41 6.76
N PRO A 382 8.65 -17.42 7.41
CA PRO A 382 7.91 -18.29 8.30
C PRO A 382 7.41 -17.50 9.53
N CYS A 383 6.32 -17.91 10.14
CA CYS A 383 5.87 -17.30 11.40
C CYS A 383 6.74 -17.73 12.60
N GLU A 384 7.30 -18.93 12.55
CA GLU A 384 8.19 -19.51 13.58
C GLU A 384 9.23 -20.43 12.91
N MET A 385 10.35 -20.62 13.59
CA MET A 385 11.38 -21.59 13.21
C MET A 385 11.46 -22.68 14.26
N GLU A 386 11.82 -23.88 13.85
CA GLU A 386 11.97 -25.04 14.74
C GLU A 386 13.45 -25.41 14.88
N PHE A 387 13.93 -25.41 16.12
CA PHE A 387 15.27 -25.85 16.49
C PHE A 387 15.18 -26.97 17.50
N SER A 388 15.40 -28.21 17.11
CA SER A 388 15.35 -29.39 18.02
C SER A 388 14.07 -29.41 18.87
N ASP A 389 12.90 -29.42 18.28
CA ASP A 389 11.59 -29.42 18.96
C ASP A 389 11.22 -28.06 19.66
N ILE A 390 12.07 -27.06 19.60
CA ILE A 390 11.80 -25.75 20.16
C ILE A 390 11.33 -24.82 19.06
N LYS A 391 10.14 -24.25 19.19
CA LYS A 391 9.56 -23.30 18.27
C LYS A 391 9.89 -21.87 18.68
N ILE A 392 10.62 -21.17 17.84
CA ILE A 392 11.07 -19.79 18.06
C ILE A 392 10.28 -18.86 17.14
N PRO A 393 9.52 -17.89 17.66
CA PRO A 393 8.85 -16.86 16.89
C PRO A 393 9.83 -16.07 16.02
N LEU A 394 9.40 -15.70 14.79
CA LEU A 394 10.24 -14.94 13.87
C LEU A 394 10.78 -13.66 14.50
N ALA A 395 9.97 -12.93 15.27
CA ALA A 395 10.39 -11.69 15.94
C ALA A 395 11.52 -11.93 16.94
N SER A 396 11.44 -13.00 17.75
CA SER A 396 12.50 -13.38 18.69
C SER A 396 13.78 -13.80 17.97
N ALA A 397 13.66 -14.52 16.85
CA ALA A 397 14.80 -14.90 16.03
C ALA A 397 15.44 -13.69 15.32
N TYR A 398 14.64 -12.77 14.83
CA TYR A 398 15.13 -11.52 14.21
C TYR A 398 16.09 -10.77 15.15
N LEU A 399 15.66 -10.51 16.40
CA LEU A 399 16.50 -9.79 17.37
C LEU A 399 17.73 -10.61 17.82
N ALA A 400 17.58 -11.92 18.01
CA ALA A 400 18.69 -12.78 18.41
C ALA A 400 19.75 -12.88 17.29
N PHE A 401 19.33 -13.04 16.03
CA PHE A 401 20.26 -13.08 14.90
C PHE A 401 20.94 -11.73 14.66
N ALA A 402 20.22 -10.62 14.82
CA ALA A 402 20.82 -9.29 14.75
C ALA A 402 21.92 -9.13 15.79
N LYS A 403 21.65 -9.44 17.06
CA LYS A 403 22.66 -9.40 18.15
C LYS A 403 23.85 -10.31 17.87
N MET A 404 23.61 -11.51 17.33
CA MET A 404 24.67 -12.43 16.97
C MET A 404 25.58 -11.88 15.86
N LEU A 405 25.02 -11.16 14.87
CA LEU A 405 25.74 -10.60 13.73
C LEU A 405 26.38 -9.24 14.01
N GLN A 406 25.93 -8.50 15.03
CA GLN A 406 26.55 -7.27 15.52
C GLN A 406 27.89 -7.49 16.23
N HIS A 407 28.20 -8.74 16.59
CA HIS A 407 29.42 -9.14 17.28
C HIS A 407 30.14 -10.27 16.52
N PRO A 408 31.42 -10.53 16.80
CA PRO A 408 32.09 -11.72 16.27
C PRO A 408 31.31 -13.00 16.66
N ILE A 409 30.92 -13.76 15.64
CA ILE A 409 30.10 -14.95 15.84
C ILE A 409 30.89 -15.98 16.66
N ALA A 410 30.34 -16.37 17.81
CA ALA A 410 30.93 -17.37 18.68
C ALA A 410 30.91 -18.74 17.98
N LYS A 411 31.97 -19.53 18.20
CA LYS A 411 32.11 -20.87 17.62
C LYS A 411 31.30 -21.95 18.36
N SER A 412 30.92 -21.69 19.60
CA SER A 412 30.14 -22.60 20.44
C SER A 412 29.47 -21.82 21.56
N GLY A 413 28.51 -22.43 22.22
CA GLY A 413 27.70 -21.85 23.28
C GLY A 413 26.24 -21.76 22.88
N ASP A 414 25.48 -21.01 23.62
CA ASP A 414 24.04 -20.88 23.42
C ASP A 414 23.70 -19.46 22.97
N LEU A 415 22.68 -19.32 22.11
CA LEU A 415 22.04 -18.07 21.76
C LEU A 415 20.70 -17.98 22.48
N THR A 416 20.50 -16.90 23.22
CA THR A 416 19.27 -16.67 23.98
C THR A 416 18.26 -15.94 23.13
N PHE A 417 17.07 -16.53 22.96
CA PHE A 417 15.90 -15.91 22.33
C PHE A 417 15.01 -15.32 23.40
N GLN A 418 14.81 -14.00 23.35
CA GLN A 418 13.97 -13.28 24.31
C GLN A 418 12.51 -13.25 23.85
N PRO A 419 11.55 -13.24 24.80
CA PRO A 419 10.16 -12.86 24.49
C PRO A 419 10.11 -11.51 23.80
N THR A 420 9.38 -11.44 22.69
CA THR A 420 9.32 -10.24 21.85
C THR A 420 7.89 -10.05 21.33
N GLY A 421 7.49 -8.80 21.13
CA GLY A 421 6.22 -8.48 20.48
C GLY A 421 6.16 -8.95 19.03
N PRO A 422 4.99 -8.88 18.39
CA PRO A 422 4.82 -9.34 17.02
C PRO A 422 5.61 -8.46 16.03
N LEU A 423 5.94 -9.04 14.87
CA LEU A 423 6.47 -8.29 13.73
C LEU A 423 5.42 -7.31 13.19
N PRO A 424 5.82 -6.11 12.77
CA PRO A 424 4.89 -5.15 12.20
C PRO A 424 4.32 -5.55 10.83
N GLU A 425 4.87 -6.57 10.17
CA GLU A 425 4.43 -7.09 8.87
C GLU A 425 3.46 -8.26 8.97
N ILE A 426 3.06 -8.64 10.18
CA ILE A 426 2.11 -9.73 10.35
C ILE A 426 0.73 -9.31 9.86
N THR A 427 0.15 -10.16 9.04
CA THR A 427 -1.21 -10.03 8.53
C THR A 427 -2.09 -11.11 9.14
N SER A 428 -2.39 -10.97 10.43
CA SER A 428 -3.39 -11.84 11.07
C SER A 428 -4.80 -11.44 10.64
N ASP A 429 -5.75 -12.37 10.74
CA ASP A 429 -7.18 -12.09 10.53
C ASP A 429 -7.67 -10.88 11.34
N ASP A 430 -7.14 -10.74 12.57
CA ASP A 430 -7.47 -9.61 13.45
C ASP A 430 -6.89 -8.29 12.95
N TYR A 431 -5.71 -8.31 12.33
CA TYR A 431 -5.09 -7.14 11.74
C TYR A 431 -5.93 -6.58 10.59
N PHE A 432 -6.42 -7.42 9.67
CA PHE A 432 -7.29 -7.00 8.59
C PHE A 432 -8.64 -6.50 9.09
N ALA A 433 -9.27 -7.23 10.02
CA ALA A 433 -10.55 -6.85 10.57
C ALA A 433 -10.51 -5.55 11.36
N THR A 434 -9.39 -5.23 12.03
CA THR A 434 -9.24 -4.00 12.82
C THR A 434 -8.77 -2.81 11.99
N GLN A 435 -7.98 -3.02 10.93
CA GLN A 435 -7.48 -1.92 10.10
C GLN A 435 -8.47 -1.50 9.01
N LEU A 436 -9.25 -2.43 8.47
CA LEU A 436 -10.18 -2.12 7.39
C LEU A 436 -11.36 -1.27 7.86
N TRP A 437 -11.83 -1.52 9.10
CA TRP A 437 -13.03 -0.88 9.61
C TRP A 437 -12.94 -0.79 11.13
N THR A 438 -12.68 0.38 11.65
CA THR A 438 -12.85 0.61 13.09
C THR A 438 -14.30 0.27 13.48
N LYS A 439 -14.54 -0.16 14.72
CA LYS A 439 -15.90 -0.46 15.21
C LYS A 439 -16.87 0.70 14.94
N GLU A 440 -16.38 1.92 14.85
CA GLU A 440 -17.14 3.14 14.54
C GLU A 440 -17.62 3.21 13.08
N SER A 441 -16.97 2.50 12.16
CA SER A 441 -17.39 2.44 10.76
C SER A 441 -18.48 1.41 10.47
N TYR A 442 -18.80 0.51 11.40
CA TYR A 442 -19.89 -0.45 11.25
C TYR A 442 -21.23 0.14 11.68
N PRO A 443 -22.31 -0.08 10.94
CA PRO A 443 -23.65 0.29 11.40
C PRO A 443 -23.96 -0.36 12.76
N ALA A 444 -24.69 0.33 13.62
CA ALA A 444 -25.13 -0.23 14.90
C ALA A 444 -25.88 -1.57 14.65
N GLY A 445 -25.43 -2.63 15.32
CA GLY A 445 -26.00 -3.98 15.16
C GLY A 445 -25.25 -4.93 14.23
N CYS A 446 -24.18 -4.47 13.53
CA CYS A 446 -23.31 -5.36 12.78
C CYS A 446 -22.18 -5.86 13.66
N SER A 447 -22.11 -7.16 13.90
CA SER A 447 -21.02 -7.82 14.61
C SER A 447 -20.14 -8.60 13.63
N ARG A 448 -18.90 -8.87 13.99
CA ARG A 448 -17.97 -9.74 13.26
C ARG A 448 -18.60 -11.11 12.97
N GLN A 449 -19.40 -11.63 13.90
CA GLN A 449 -20.10 -12.93 13.79
C GLN A 449 -21.10 -12.96 12.65
N GLN A 450 -21.77 -11.84 12.32
CA GLN A 450 -22.69 -11.78 11.18
C GLN A 450 -21.99 -11.85 9.82
N ASN A 451 -20.72 -11.46 9.74
CA ASN A 451 -19.91 -11.60 8.52
C ASN A 451 -19.41 -13.04 8.33
N CYS A 452 -19.17 -13.80 9.41
CA CYS A 452 -18.77 -15.21 9.34
C CYS A 452 -19.94 -16.11 8.89
N ASP A 453 -21.16 -15.80 9.29
CA ASP A 453 -22.35 -16.61 8.95
C ASP A 453 -22.86 -16.41 7.50
N ARG A 454 -22.23 -15.51 6.73
CA ARG A 454 -22.54 -15.24 5.31
C ARG A 454 -21.49 -15.76 4.33
N ARG A 455 -20.62 -16.66 4.80
CA ARG A 455 -19.61 -17.35 3.95
C ARG A 455 -20.22 -18.55 3.21
#